data_230512e3f8098525c92282d593443595
#
_entry.id   230512e3f8098525c92282d593443595
#
_cell.length_a   1.000
_cell.length_b   1.000
_cell.length_c   1.000
_cell.angle_alpha   90.00
_cell.angle_beta   90.00
_cell.angle_gamma   90.00
#
_symmetry.space_group_name_H-M   'P 1'
#
loop_
_entity.id
_entity.type
_entity.pdbx_description
1 polymer ?
#
loop_
_entity_poly.entity_id
_entity_poly.type
_entity_poly.pdbx_seq_one_letter_code
_entity_poly.pdbx_strand_id
1 'polypeptide(L)'
;MGRIVLVVVIAAAWLLGSCTTAMPPPPPPAGRPAVIENSVGMSMVLVPAGSFRMGSDEPIERLAADFPRYEPERLRSIDDEAPVHEVRITRAFYLGRHEVTVGQFARFLAESGYVPESVADGTGGYGFNPAYDPSLTPRRDAFEGRNPAYSWRNPGFAQGDDHPVLNITWNDAQAMARWLSIREGRRYRLPTEAEWEYACRAGNRTRYQGGDHPSVLLRTANTFDRDSARHWPKWRDDASPGADGHPFTAPVGSFAPNAWGLHDMHGNAWEWVADWYAADYYSRSPVNDPTGPLAGDVRVRRGGSWHSWPFYLRASFRNWNTPQTRYTLVGMRLLLESEP
;
A
#
# COMPACT_ATOMS: atom_id res chain seq x y z
N MET A 1 61.25 41.29 23.70
CA MET A 1 60.06 41.33 22.86
C MET A 1 59.93 39.98 22.16
N GLY A 2 59.27 39.03 22.78
CA GLY A 2 59.06 37.67 22.23
C GLY A 2 57.68 37.57 21.62
N ARG A 3 57.59 37.22 20.36
CA ARG A 3 56.34 36.92 19.65
C ARG A 3 55.98 35.43 19.88
N ILE A 4 54.85 35.20 20.54
CA ILE A 4 54.25 33.90 20.65
C ILE A 4 53.45 33.64 19.36
N VAL A 5 53.81 32.58 18.62
CA VAL A 5 53.07 32.10 17.46
C VAL A 5 52.08 31.03 17.97
N LEU A 6 50.81 31.35 17.89
CA LEU A 6 49.72 30.40 18.22
C LEU A 6 49.45 29.54 16.98
N VAL A 7 49.79 28.25 17.06
CA VAL A 7 49.44 27.27 16.05
C VAL A 7 48.03 26.71 16.37
N VAL A 8 47.06 27.07 15.55
CA VAL A 8 45.71 26.49 15.62
C VAL A 8 45.70 25.21 14.78
N VAL A 9 45.61 24.05 15.47
CA VAL A 9 45.39 22.74 14.82
C VAL A 9 43.90 22.59 14.59
N ILE A 10 43.44 22.68 13.34
CA ILE A 10 42.06 22.34 12.95
C ILE A 10 41.99 20.82 12.77
N ALA A 11 41.39 20.13 13.73
CA ALA A 11 41.03 18.71 13.57
C ALA A 11 39.80 18.60 12.69
N ALA A 12 39.97 18.15 11.43
CA ALA A 12 38.87 17.81 10.55
C ALA A 12 38.28 16.46 11.00
N ALA A 13 37.14 16.49 11.65
CA ALA A 13 36.37 15.28 11.97
C ALA A 13 35.68 14.79 10.68
N TRP A 14 36.17 13.70 10.12
CA TRP A 14 35.50 12.96 9.06
C TRP A 14 34.28 12.24 9.64
N LEU A 15 33.08 12.78 9.40
CA LEU A 15 31.83 12.06 9.62
C LEU A 15 31.72 10.96 8.55
N LEU A 16 32.14 9.76 8.90
CA LEU A 16 31.83 8.55 8.15
C LEU A 16 30.32 8.30 8.27
N GLY A 17 29.54 8.84 7.35
CA GLY A 17 28.17 8.47 7.15
C GLY A 17 28.12 6.96 6.78
N SER A 18 27.63 6.13 7.69
CA SER A 18 27.35 4.72 7.41
C SER A 18 26.22 4.63 6.38
N CYS A 19 26.59 4.58 5.09
CA CYS A 19 25.68 4.09 4.06
C CYS A 19 25.40 2.61 4.38
N THR A 20 24.31 2.32 5.07
CA THR A 20 23.75 0.97 5.10
C THR A 20 23.22 0.65 3.71
N THR A 21 24.06 0.09 2.87
CA THR A 21 23.63 -0.51 1.61
C THR A 21 22.64 -1.61 1.93
N ALA A 22 21.39 -1.47 1.43
CA ALA A 22 20.44 -2.56 1.47
C ALA A 22 21.09 -3.82 0.88
N MET A 23 20.99 -4.95 1.57
CA MET A 23 21.46 -6.21 1.01
C MET A 23 20.70 -6.48 -0.30
N PRO A 24 21.38 -6.90 -1.37
CA PRO A 24 20.69 -7.28 -2.58
C PRO A 24 19.67 -8.39 -2.24
N PRO A 25 18.51 -8.39 -2.91
CA PRO A 25 17.51 -9.43 -2.70
C PRO A 25 18.13 -10.80 -2.95
N PRO A 26 17.75 -11.85 -2.19
CA PRO A 26 18.19 -13.20 -2.46
C PRO A 26 17.82 -13.58 -3.90
N PRO A 27 18.68 -14.31 -4.62
CA PRO A 27 18.36 -14.75 -5.97
C PRO A 27 17.09 -15.61 -5.97
N PRO A 28 16.28 -15.55 -7.05
CA PRO A 28 15.10 -16.38 -7.16
C PRO A 28 15.46 -17.87 -7.01
N PRO A 29 14.56 -18.69 -6.43
CA PRO A 29 14.79 -20.13 -6.33
C PRO A 29 15.11 -20.74 -7.68
N ALA A 30 16.11 -21.60 -7.74
CA ALA A 30 16.54 -22.24 -8.97
C ALA A 30 15.37 -22.94 -9.69
N GLY A 31 15.22 -22.68 -10.99
CA GLY A 31 14.22 -23.34 -11.84
C GLY A 31 12.85 -22.66 -11.91
N ARG A 32 12.61 -21.53 -11.21
CA ARG A 32 11.34 -20.79 -11.33
C ARG A 32 11.56 -19.46 -12.05
N PRO A 33 10.67 -19.08 -13.01
CA PRO A 33 10.78 -17.79 -13.67
C PRO A 33 10.54 -16.65 -12.66
N ALA A 34 11.35 -15.58 -12.75
CA ALA A 34 11.21 -14.41 -11.87
C ALA A 34 9.88 -13.68 -12.08
N VAL A 35 9.32 -13.76 -13.28
CA VAL A 35 8.03 -13.15 -13.64
C VAL A 35 7.25 -14.14 -14.48
N ILE A 36 5.96 -14.26 -14.22
CA ILE A 36 4.99 -15.01 -15.03
C ILE A 36 3.82 -14.11 -15.38
N GLU A 37 3.07 -14.48 -16.42
CA GLU A 37 1.80 -13.87 -16.74
C GLU A 37 0.69 -14.91 -16.58
N ASN A 38 -0.43 -14.51 -15.95
CA ASN A 38 -1.57 -15.39 -15.77
C ASN A 38 -2.59 -15.27 -16.92
N SER A 39 -3.65 -16.06 -16.87
CA SER A 39 -4.65 -16.15 -17.95
C SER A 39 -5.47 -14.87 -18.21
N VAL A 40 -5.39 -13.88 -17.31
CA VAL A 40 -6.06 -12.57 -17.47
C VAL A 40 -5.08 -11.42 -17.73
N GLY A 41 -3.82 -11.74 -18.04
CA GLY A 41 -2.80 -10.73 -18.33
C GLY A 41 -2.23 -10.04 -17.08
N MET A 42 -2.34 -10.67 -15.91
CA MET A 42 -1.63 -10.16 -14.72
C MET A 42 -0.18 -10.61 -14.76
N SER A 43 0.74 -9.67 -14.75
CA SER A 43 2.15 -9.93 -14.49
C SER A 43 2.35 -10.20 -12.99
N MET A 44 2.96 -11.34 -12.65
CA MET A 44 3.18 -11.81 -11.29
C MET A 44 4.66 -11.95 -11.03
N VAL A 45 5.18 -11.34 -9.98
CA VAL A 45 6.61 -11.36 -9.61
C VAL A 45 6.86 -12.40 -8.53
N LEU A 46 7.90 -13.20 -8.69
CA LEU A 46 8.34 -14.17 -7.68
C LEU A 46 8.99 -13.46 -6.50
N VAL A 47 8.35 -13.56 -5.34
CA VAL A 47 8.87 -13.10 -4.05
C VAL A 47 9.53 -14.30 -3.36
N PRO A 48 10.83 -14.22 -3.01
CA PRO A 48 11.55 -15.34 -2.41
C PRO A 48 11.10 -15.57 -0.95
N ALA A 49 11.26 -16.80 -0.46
CA ALA A 49 11.19 -17.06 0.99
C ALA A 49 12.30 -16.29 1.73
N GLY A 50 12.05 -15.91 2.97
CA GLY A 50 13.03 -15.18 3.77
C GLY A 50 12.45 -14.62 5.06
N SER A 51 13.27 -13.89 5.81
CA SER A 51 12.86 -13.26 7.07
C SER A 51 13.02 -11.75 7.00
N PHE A 52 12.17 -11.05 7.75
CA PHE A 52 12.25 -9.60 7.90
C PHE A 52 11.75 -9.16 9.26
N ARG A 53 11.98 -7.91 9.60
CA ARG A 53 11.38 -7.28 10.78
C ARG A 53 10.13 -6.51 10.35
N MET A 54 8.97 -6.99 10.80
CA MET A 54 7.66 -6.43 10.53
C MET A 54 7.30 -5.37 11.55
N GLY A 55 6.62 -4.31 11.12
CA GLY A 55 6.16 -3.23 11.97
C GLY A 55 7.14 -2.05 12.06
N SER A 56 6.91 -1.18 13.05
CA SER A 56 7.73 -0.01 13.36
C SER A 56 7.82 0.19 14.86
N ASP A 57 9.03 0.53 15.34
CA ASP A 57 9.33 0.99 16.69
C ASP A 57 9.79 2.45 16.70
N GLU A 58 9.42 3.17 15.65
CA GLU A 58 9.83 4.56 15.49
C GLU A 58 9.19 5.45 16.56
N PRO A 59 9.99 6.23 17.34
CA PRO A 59 9.45 7.07 18.38
C PRO A 59 8.44 8.10 17.87
N ILE A 60 7.34 8.29 18.58
CA ILE A 60 6.30 9.28 18.25
C ILE A 60 6.89 10.68 18.10
N GLU A 61 7.86 11.04 18.94
CA GLU A 61 8.55 12.33 18.91
C GLU A 61 9.28 12.56 17.56
N ARG A 62 9.88 11.51 16.99
CA ARG A 62 10.52 11.57 15.69
C ARG A 62 9.48 11.73 14.57
N LEU A 63 8.40 10.99 14.64
CA LEU A 63 7.30 11.12 13.68
C LEU A 63 6.66 12.51 13.77
N ALA A 64 6.45 13.05 14.98
CA ALA A 64 5.93 14.39 15.16
C ALA A 64 6.86 15.48 14.59
N ALA A 65 8.18 15.29 14.69
CA ALA A 65 9.15 16.20 14.10
C ALA A 65 9.13 16.16 12.56
N ASP A 66 9.00 14.97 11.98
CA ASP A 66 8.99 14.76 10.53
C ASP A 66 7.63 15.06 9.88
N PHE A 67 6.53 14.96 10.66
CA PHE A 67 5.15 15.21 10.24
C PHE A 67 4.46 16.25 11.16
N PRO A 68 4.97 17.48 11.27
CA PRO A 68 4.55 18.46 12.29
C PRO A 68 3.11 18.96 12.15
N ARG A 69 2.43 18.65 11.04
CA ARG A 69 1.04 19.04 10.78
C ARG A 69 0.03 18.02 11.27
N TYR A 70 0.50 16.82 11.70
CA TYR A 70 -0.40 15.79 12.20
C TYR A 70 -0.67 15.97 13.68
N GLU A 71 -1.94 15.88 14.05
CA GLU A 71 -2.37 15.94 15.43
C GLU A 71 -1.77 14.79 16.25
N PRO A 72 -1.39 15.03 17.53
CA PRO A 72 -0.79 14.00 18.38
C PRO A 72 -1.62 12.71 18.50
N GLU A 73 -2.97 12.82 18.45
CA GLU A 73 -3.86 11.67 18.49
C GLU A 73 -3.69 10.76 17.28
N ARG A 74 -3.48 11.33 16.09
CA ARG A 74 -3.20 10.57 14.87
C ARG A 74 -1.84 9.89 14.93
N LEU A 75 -0.84 10.58 15.48
CA LEU A 75 0.49 10.00 15.64
C LEU A 75 0.48 8.84 16.65
N ARG A 76 -0.37 8.89 17.67
CA ARG A 76 -0.54 7.79 18.64
C ARG A 76 -1.30 6.58 18.06
N SER A 77 -2.06 6.76 17.00
CA SER A 77 -2.80 5.65 16.38
C SER A 77 -1.91 4.59 15.72
N ILE A 78 -0.58 4.78 15.74
CA ILE A 78 0.41 3.83 15.22
C ILE A 78 0.90 2.82 16.25
N ASP A 79 0.38 2.83 17.47
CA ASP A 79 0.76 1.84 18.50
C ASP A 79 0.49 0.41 18.03
N ASP A 80 -0.40 0.24 17.05
CA ASP A 80 -0.70 -1.03 16.39
C ASP A 80 0.38 -1.51 15.39
N GLU A 81 1.33 -0.64 15.03
CA GLU A 81 2.51 -1.00 14.23
C GLU A 81 3.61 -1.65 15.09
N ALA A 82 3.47 -1.61 16.43
CA ALA A 82 4.44 -2.12 17.40
C ALA A 82 3.90 -3.39 18.11
N PRO A 83 4.79 -4.22 18.67
CA PRO A 83 6.25 -4.14 18.58
C PRO A 83 6.79 -4.59 17.21
N VAL A 84 7.95 -4.08 16.84
CA VAL A 84 8.71 -4.67 15.73
C VAL A 84 9.08 -6.10 16.11
N HIS A 85 8.75 -7.05 15.24
CA HIS A 85 8.97 -8.46 15.49
C HIS A 85 9.54 -9.18 14.26
N GLU A 86 10.18 -10.32 14.48
CA GLU A 86 10.69 -11.14 13.38
C GLU A 86 9.55 -11.93 12.74
N VAL A 87 9.49 -11.89 11.41
CA VAL A 87 8.59 -12.71 10.60
C VAL A 87 9.41 -13.47 9.57
N ARG A 88 9.09 -14.74 9.38
CA ARG A 88 9.65 -15.61 8.36
C ARG A 88 8.56 -16.03 7.38
N ILE A 89 8.73 -15.65 6.14
CA ILE A 89 7.96 -16.16 4.99
C ILE A 89 8.65 -17.46 4.56
N THR A 90 8.01 -18.61 4.86
CA THR A 90 8.67 -19.92 4.72
C THR A 90 8.68 -20.45 3.30
N ARG A 91 7.79 -19.92 2.43
CA ARG A 91 7.69 -20.34 1.03
C ARG A 91 7.69 -19.14 0.10
N ALA A 92 8.39 -19.28 -1.04
CA ALA A 92 8.27 -18.28 -2.09
C ALA A 92 6.84 -18.28 -2.66
N PHE A 93 6.40 -17.13 -3.16
CA PHE A 93 5.09 -16.95 -3.78
C PHE A 93 5.20 -15.97 -4.95
N TYR A 94 4.19 -15.93 -5.80
CA TYR A 94 4.07 -14.88 -6.81
C TYR A 94 3.09 -13.82 -6.33
N LEU A 95 3.49 -12.55 -6.44
CA LEU A 95 2.63 -11.40 -6.12
C LEU A 95 2.36 -10.60 -7.40
N GLY A 96 1.14 -10.12 -7.57
CA GLY A 96 0.82 -9.20 -8.67
C GLY A 96 1.84 -8.07 -8.74
N ARG A 97 2.44 -7.86 -9.93
CA ARG A 97 3.41 -6.78 -10.14
C ARG A 97 2.83 -5.41 -9.82
N HIS A 98 1.53 -5.26 -10.04
CA HIS A 98 0.71 -4.08 -9.80
C HIS A 98 -0.58 -4.49 -9.09
N GLU A 99 -1.38 -3.50 -8.70
CA GLU A 99 -2.76 -3.72 -8.30
C GLU A 99 -3.55 -4.35 -9.46
N VAL A 100 -4.66 -5.02 -9.14
CA VAL A 100 -5.60 -5.50 -10.15
C VAL A 100 -6.22 -4.30 -10.88
N THR A 101 -6.20 -4.34 -12.21
CA THR A 101 -6.69 -3.24 -13.01
C THR A 101 -8.20 -3.32 -13.29
N VAL A 102 -8.79 -2.18 -13.68
CA VAL A 102 -10.19 -2.09 -14.13
C VAL A 102 -10.47 -3.10 -15.26
N GLY A 103 -9.59 -3.20 -16.25
CA GLY A 103 -9.74 -4.15 -17.37
C GLY A 103 -9.68 -5.60 -16.94
N GLN A 104 -8.77 -5.98 -16.01
CA GLN A 104 -8.68 -7.32 -15.47
C GLN A 104 -9.91 -7.69 -14.63
N PHE A 105 -10.41 -6.75 -13.84
CA PHE A 105 -11.63 -6.96 -13.06
C PHE A 105 -12.88 -7.05 -13.96
N ALA A 106 -12.97 -6.20 -15.01
CA ALA A 106 -14.03 -6.27 -16.00
C ALA A 106 -14.08 -7.64 -16.69
N ARG A 107 -12.91 -8.20 -17.04
CA ARG A 107 -12.80 -9.53 -17.62
C ARG A 107 -13.29 -10.62 -16.66
N PHE A 108 -12.89 -10.55 -15.37
CA PHE A 108 -13.43 -11.44 -14.33
C PHE A 108 -14.95 -11.43 -14.32
N LEU A 109 -15.58 -10.25 -14.28
CA LEU A 109 -17.04 -10.14 -14.21
C LEU A 109 -17.71 -10.70 -15.48
N ALA A 110 -17.17 -10.37 -16.66
CA ALA A 110 -17.72 -10.84 -17.93
C ALA A 110 -17.66 -12.37 -18.08
N GLU A 111 -16.58 -13.01 -17.62
CA GLU A 111 -16.37 -14.44 -17.78
C GLU A 111 -16.99 -15.28 -16.65
N SER A 112 -17.15 -14.71 -15.43
CA SER A 112 -17.70 -15.43 -14.28
C SER A 112 -19.20 -15.21 -14.08
N GLY A 113 -19.76 -14.13 -14.61
CA GLY A 113 -21.12 -13.67 -14.28
C GLY A 113 -21.27 -13.11 -12.86
N TYR A 114 -20.16 -12.89 -12.15
CA TYR A 114 -20.20 -12.33 -10.80
C TYR A 114 -20.72 -10.88 -10.83
N VAL A 115 -21.56 -10.53 -9.87
CA VAL A 115 -22.05 -9.15 -9.68
C VAL A 115 -21.42 -8.59 -8.41
N PRO A 116 -20.60 -7.53 -8.52
CA PRO A 116 -19.95 -6.91 -7.35
C PRO A 116 -20.96 -6.37 -6.34
N GLU A 117 -20.62 -6.42 -5.04
CA GLU A 117 -21.52 -5.98 -3.97
C GLU A 117 -21.95 -4.52 -4.12
N SER A 118 -21.09 -3.64 -4.71
CA SER A 118 -21.46 -2.25 -5.01
C SER A 118 -22.60 -2.10 -6.03
N VAL A 119 -22.86 -3.14 -6.79
CA VAL A 119 -23.95 -3.19 -7.79
C VAL A 119 -25.10 -4.05 -7.26
N ALA A 120 -24.79 -5.20 -6.67
CA ALA A 120 -25.75 -6.21 -6.26
C ALA A 120 -26.78 -5.72 -5.23
N ASP A 121 -26.34 -4.90 -4.25
CA ASP A 121 -27.21 -4.36 -3.20
C ASP A 121 -27.88 -3.02 -3.56
N GLY A 122 -27.55 -2.47 -4.73
CA GLY A 122 -28.11 -1.22 -5.23
C GLY A 122 -27.68 0.05 -4.47
N THR A 123 -26.76 -0.04 -3.50
CA THR A 123 -26.34 1.13 -2.68
C THR A 123 -25.13 1.86 -3.25
N GLY A 124 -24.46 1.26 -4.24
CA GLY A 124 -23.29 1.84 -4.89
C GLY A 124 -22.05 1.91 -4.01
N GLY A 125 -21.11 2.74 -4.39
CA GLY A 125 -19.84 3.01 -3.71
C GLY A 125 -19.72 4.46 -3.27
N TYR A 126 -18.53 4.84 -2.82
CA TYR A 126 -18.14 6.23 -2.60
C TYR A 126 -17.57 6.80 -3.90
N GLY A 127 -17.70 8.11 -4.10
CA GLY A 127 -17.18 8.75 -5.30
C GLY A 127 -16.75 10.19 -5.12
N PHE A 128 -15.93 10.66 -6.05
CA PHE A 128 -15.60 12.06 -6.14
C PHE A 128 -16.73 12.83 -6.82
N ASN A 129 -17.23 13.86 -6.12
CA ASN A 129 -18.18 14.82 -6.63
C ASN A 129 -17.63 16.22 -6.38
N PRO A 130 -17.29 17.01 -7.42
CA PRO A 130 -16.75 18.36 -7.22
C PRO A 130 -17.73 19.33 -6.58
N ALA A 131 -19.04 19.02 -6.60
CA ALA A 131 -20.07 19.82 -5.96
C ALA A 131 -20.36 19.39 -4.51
N TYR A 132 -19.72 18.30 -4.04
CA TYR A 132 -19.92 17.79 -2.68
C TYR A 132 -19.25 18.69 -1.64
N ASP A 133 -20.00 19.09 -0.63
CA ASP A 133 -19.46 19.85 0.52
C ASP A 133 -19.23 18.91 1.71
N PRO A 134 -17.97 18.62 2.05
CA PRO A 134 -17.64 17.78 3.20
C PRO A 134 -18.14 18.29 4.54
N SER A 135 -18.42 19.61 4.66
CA SER A 135 -18.90 20.21 5.90
C SER A 135 -20.33 19.79 6.26
N LEU A 136 -21.07 19.30 5.27
CA LEU A 136 -22.47 18.87 5.43
C LEU A 136 -22.59 17.46 6.03
N THR A 137 -21.48 16.75 6.22
CA THR A 137 -21.48 15.41 6.81
C THR A 137 -20.74 15.35 8.14
N PRO A 138 -21.19 14.52 9.09
CA PRO A 138 -20.55 14.39 10.41
C PRO A 138 -19.08 13.97 10.32
N ARG A 139 -18.73 13.14 9.33
CA ARG A 139 -17.36 12.63 9.13
C ARG A 139 -16.47 13.60 8.37
N ARG A 140 -17.02 14.63 7.72
CA ARG A 140 -16.30 15.54 6.84
C ARG A 140 -15.41 14.80 5.82
N ASP A 141 -15.92 13.68 5.31
CA ASP A 141 -15.20 12.85 4.33
C ASP A 141 -14.92 13.68 3.06
N ALA A 142 -13.82 13.35 2.38
CA ALA A 142 -13.44 14.02 1.14
C ALA A 142 -14.34 13.63 -0.04
N PHE A 143 -15.08 12.55 0.10
CA PHE A 143 -15.86 11.91 -0.96
C PHE A 143 -17.34 11.84 -0.58
N GLU A 144 -18.19 11.94 -1.58
CA GLU A 144 -19.61 11.67 -1.43
C GLU A 144 -19.81 10.23 -0.96
N GLY A 145 -20.71 10.03 -0.02
CA GLY A 145 -21.06 8.73 0.56
C GLY A 145 -21.64 7.76 -0.47
N ARG A 146 -22.06 6.59 0.00
CA ARG A 146 -22.65 5.56 -0.87
C ARG A 146 -23.76 6.12 -1.74
N ASN A 147 -23.58 5.99 -3.05
CA ASN A 147 -24.49 6.44 -4.07
C ASN A 147 -24.45 5.44 -5.24
N PRO A 148 -25.61 4.98 -5.77
CA PRO A 148 -25.66 4.06 -6.91
C PRO A 148 -24.94 4.54 -8.17
N ALA A 149 -24.70 5.84 -8.32
CA ALA A 149 -23.92 6.40 -9.41
C ALA A 149 -22.44 5.97 -9.36
N TYR A 150 -21.92 5.59 -8.20
CA TYR A 150 -20.53 5.18 -8.01
C TYR A 150 -20.39 3.67 -7.86
N SER A 151 -19.38 3.13 -8.53
CA SER A 151 -19.05 1.71 -8.49
C SER A 151 -17.59 1.49 -8.89
N TRP A 152 -17.20 0.23 -9.00
CA TRP A 152 -15.89 -0.14 -9.53
C TRP A 152 -15.58 0.45 -10.93
N ARG A 153 -16.62 0.75 -11.73
CA ARG A 153 -16.51 1.32 -13.08
C ARG A 153 -16.54 2.84 -13.09
N ASN A 154 -17.10 3.46 -12.07
CA ASN A 154 -17.25 4.90 -11.96
C ASN A 154 -16.96 5.38 -10.53
N PRO A 155 -15.72 5.72 -10.20
CA PRO A 155 -15.38 6.29 -8.90
C PRO A 155 -15.65 7.81 -8.79
N GLY A 156 -16.32 8.40 -9.78
CA GLY A 156 -16.57 9.85 -9.87
C GLY A 156 -15.49 10.63 -10.62
N PHE A 157 -14.49 9.94 -11.15
CA PHE A 157 -13.44 10.48 -12.02
C PHE A 157 -13.09 9.47 -13.10
N ALA A 158 -12.42 9.92 -14.16
CA ALA A 158 -12.05 9.05 -15.28
C ALA A 158 -10.94 8.07 -14.89
N GLN A 159 -11.13 6.79 -15.25
CA GLN A 159 -10.14 5.73 -15.18
C GLN A 159 -10.08 4.97 -16.50
N GLY A 160 -8.86 4.63 -16.95
CA GLY A 160 -8.64 3.67 -18.03
C GLY A 160 -8.66 2.22 -17.53
N ASP A 161 -8.66 1.28 -18.47
CA ASP A 161 -8.60 -0.16 -18.17
C ASP A 161 -7.30 -0.58 -17.44
N ASP A 162 -6.25 0.24 -17.54
CA ASP A 162 -4.95 0.08 -16.93
C ASP A 162 -4.82 0.77 -15.55
N HIS A 163 -5.86 1.42 -15.05
CA HIS A 163 -5.90 1.97 -13.70
C HIS A 163 -6.28 0.89 -12.67
N PRO A 164 -5.93 1.05 -11.36
CA PRO A 164 -6.35 0.12 -10.32
C PRO A 164 -7.87 0.12 -10.18
N VAL A 165 -8.47 -1.06 -10.06
CA VAL A 165 -9.90 -1.16 -9.74
C VAL A 165 -10.15 -0.69 -8.31
N LEU A 166 -11.16 0.16 -8.14
CA LEU A 166 -11.58 0.73 -6.87
C LEU A 166 -13.04 0.37 -6.55
N ASN A 167 -13.54 0.81 -5.38
CA ASN A 167 -14.92 0.54 -4.97
C ASN A 167 -15.28 -0.96 -4.97
N ILE A 168 -14.32 -1.81 -4.67
CA ILE A 168 -14.49 -3.24 -4.48
C ILE A 168 -14.44 -3.57 -2.98
N THR A 169 -15.26 -4.53 -2.57
CA THR A 169 -15.23 -5.06 -1.21
C THR A 169 -14.13 -6.11 -1.06
N TRP A 170 -13.82 -6.48 0.17
CA TRP A 170 -12.96 -7.63 0.45
C TRP A 170 -13.57 -8.93 -0.11
N ASN A 171 -14.89 -9.04 -0.09
CA ASN A 171 -15.61 -10.19 -0.63
C ASN A 171 -15.49 -10.27 -2.16
N ASP A 172 -15.55 -9.13 -2.87
CA ASP A 172 -15.31 -9.06 -4.32
C ASP A 172 -13.90 -9.53 -4.67
N ALA A 173 -12.90 -9.09 -3.88
CA ALA A 173 -11.51 -9.50 -4.06
C ALA A 173 -11.34 -11.02 -3.88
N GLN A 174 -11.95 -11.60 -2.85
CA GLN A 174 -11.97 -13.05 -2.64
C GLN A 174 -12.69 -13.80 -3.75
N ALA A 175 -13.77 -13.23 -4.29
CA ALA A 175 -14.51 -13.84 -5.41
C ALA A 175 -13.62 -13.96 -6.64
N MET A 176 -12.89 -12.89 -7.00
CA MET A 176 -11.95 -12.92 -8.13
C MET A 176 -10.81 -13.93 -7.90
N ALA A 177 -10.24 -13.97 -6.70
CA ALA A 177 -9.18 -14.92 -6.37
C ALA A 177 -9.66 -16.38 -6.50
N ARG A 178 -10.86 -16.68 -6.01
CA ARG A 178 -11.47 -18.03 -6.16
C ARG A 178 -11.73 -18.38 -7.63
N TRP A 179 -12.26 -17.43 -8.40
CA TRP A 179 -12.50 -17.64 -9.83
C TRP A 179 -11.20 -17.96 -10.58
N LEU A 180 -10.13 -17.18 -10.36
CA LEU A 180 -8.82 -17.46 -10.96
C LEU A 180 -8.28 -18.83 -10.52
N SER A 181 -8.48 -19.19 -9.26
CA SER A 181 -8.02 -20.49 -8.75
C SER A 181 -8.68 -21.65 -9.48
N ILE A 182 -9.99 -21.58 -9.71
CA ILE A 182 -10.75 -22.60 -10.44
C ILE A 182 -10.32 -22.62 -11.92
N ARG A 183 -10.17 -21.43 -12.53
CA ARG A 183 -9.82 -21.28 -13.93
C ARG A 183 -8.46 -21.88 -14.29
N GLU A 184 -7.48 -21.70 -13.40
CA GLU A 184 -6.08 -22.09 -13.69
C GLU A 184 -5.63 -23.37 -12.97
N GLY A 185 -6.47 -23.93 -12.08
CA GLY A 185 -6.09 -25.06 -11.26
C GLY A 185 -4.96 -24.75 -10.26
N ARG A 186 -4.75 -23.48 -9.92
CA ARG A 186 -3.70 -22.97 -9.06
C ARG A 186 -4.30 -22.11 -7.95
N ARG A 187 -3.63 -21.95 -6.81
CA ARG A 187 -4.20 -21.26 -5.66
C ARG A 187 -3.90 -19.76 -5.66
N TYR A 188 -4.90 -18.96 -6.03
CA TYR A 188 -4.91 -17.52 -5.89
C TYR A 188 -5.60 -17.09 -4.60
N ARG A 189 -5.11 -16.04 -3.97
CA ARG A 189 -5.68 -15.43 -2.78
C ARG A 189 -5.19 -13.98 -2.61
N LEU A 190 -5.75 -13.26 -1.64
CA LEU A 190 -5.14 -12.05 -1.13
C LEU A 190 -3.84 -12.40 -0.39
N PRO A 191 -2.80 -11.55 -0.42
CA PRO A 191 -1.64 -11.70 0.44
C PRO A 191 -2.05 -11.56 1.91
N THR A 192 -1.32 -12.20 2.82
CA THR A 192 -1.40 -11.83 4.23
C THR A 192 -0.76 -10.47 4.46
N GLU A 193 -1.07 -9.81 5.58
CA GLU A 193 -0.47 -8.54 5.94
C GLU A 193 1.06 -8.63 5.98
N ALA A 194 1.58 -9.74 6.50
CA ALA A 194 3.02 -9.99 6.57
C ALA A 194 3.66 -10.22 5.19
N GLU A 195 3.01 -10.98 4.29
CA GLU A 195 3.48 -11.16 2.92
C GLU A 195 3.48 -9.85 2.15
N TRP A 196 2.46 -9.02 2.36
CA TRP A 196 2.37 -7.69 1.76
C TRP A 196 3.50 -6.77 2.23
N GLU A 197 3.73 -6.65 3.55
CA GLU A 197 4.78 -5.78 4.10
C GLU A 197 6.17 -6.28 3.71
N TYR A 198 6.40 -7.59 3.74
CA TYR A 198 7.65 -8.21 3.26
C TYR A 198 7.95 -7.84 1.81
N ALA A 199 6.94 -7.96 0.94
CA ALA A 199 7.03 -7.62 -0.47
C ALA A 199 7.22 -6.11 -0.70
N CYS A 200 6.52 -5.27 0.06
CA CYS A 200 6.66 -3.81 0.02
C CYS A 200 8.08 -3.39 0.38
N ARG A 201 8.64 -3.93 1.45
CA ARG A 201 9.98 -3.61 1.90
C ARG A 201 11.07 -4.11 0.96
N ALA A 202 10.89 -5.24 0.32
CA ALA A 202 11.87 -5.84 -0.61
C ALA A 202 13.32 -5.78 -0.09
N GLY A 203 13.50 -6.15 1.18
CA GLY A 203 14.80 -6.11 1.89
C GLY A 203 15.17 -4.76 2.53
N ASN A 204 14.34 -3.72 2.36
CA ASN A 204 14.57 -2.40 2.93
C ASN A 204 13.92 -2.26 4.32
N ARG A 205 14.44 -1.34 5.14
CA ARG A 205 13.90 -1.00 6.47
C ARG A 205 13.36 0.41 6.58
N THR A 206 13.49 1.20 5.53
CA THR A 206 13.05 2.59 5.50
C THR A 206 11.52 2.68 5.50
N ARG A 207 11.00 3.87 5.80
CA ARG A 207 9.56 4.18 5.77
C ARG A 207 8.94 3.93 4.41
N TYR A 208 9.69 4.28 3.35
CA TYR A 208 9.26 4.16 1.96
C TYR A 208 10.32 3.44 1.13
N GLN A 209 9.95 3.00 -0.03
CA GLN A 209 10.90 2.60 -1.05
C GLN A 209 11.88 3.75 -1.34
N GLY A 210 13.17 3.51 -1.12
CA GLY A 210 14.24 4.47 -1.42
C GLY A 210 14.58 5.45 -0.31
N GLY A 211 13.95 5.41 0.89
CA GLY A 211 14.37 6.22 2.02
C GLY A 211 13.25 6.59 3.00
N ASP A 212 13.61 7.38 4.01
CA ASP A 212 12.69 7.83 5.07
C ASP A 212 12.02 9.18 4.77
N HIS A 213 12.61 9.98 3.88
CA HIS A 213 12.10 11.31 3.58
C HIS A 213 10.99 11.26 2.53
N PRO A 214 9.85 11.97 2.71
CA PRO A 214 8.70 11.95 1.80
C PRO A 214 9.00 12.32 0.33
N SER A 215 10.08 13.03 0.06
CA SER A 215 10.46 13.40 -1.32
C SER A 215 10.74 12.21 -2.25
N VAL A 216 11.02 11.02 -1.68
CA VAL A 216 11.23 9.82 -2.51
C VAL A 216 9.95 9.36 -3.18
N LEU A 217 8.78 9.67 -2.58
CA LEU A 217 7.47 9.29 -3.08
C LEU A 217 7.17 9.86 -4.46
N LEU A 218 7.67 11.04 -4.78
CA LEU A 218 7.46 11.66 -6.10
C LEU A 218 7.88 10.76 -7.27
N ARG A 219 8.82 9.84 -7.06
CA ARG A 219 9.30 8.91 -8.10
C ARG A 219 8.73 7.50 -7.95
N THR A 220 8.20 7.18 -6.78
CA THR A 220 7.88 5.79 -6.40
C THR A 220 6.41 5.56 -6.09
N ALA A 221 5.58 6.63 -6.08
CA ALA A 221 4.20 6.52 -5.64
C ALA A 221 3.30 7.63 -6.19
N ASN A 222 2.06 7.30 -6.48
CA ASN A 222 0.99 8.27 -6.66
C ASN A 222 0.38 8.60 -5.30
N THR A 223 0.39 9.88 -4.91
CA THR A 223 0.03 10.33 -3.57
C THR A 223 -0.81 11.60 -3.61
N PHE A 224 -1.36 12.01 -2.46
CA PHE A 224 -1.96 13.34 -2.38
C PHE A 224 -0.86 14.42 -2.47
N ASP A 225 -0.70 14.98 -3.65
CA ASP A 225 0.31 15.97 -3.98
C ASP A 225 -0.31 17.31 -4.46
N ARG A 226 0.45 18.15 -5.16
CA ARG A 226 -0.05 19.43 -5.67
C ARG A 226 -1.15 19.28 -6.73
N ASP A 227 -1.14 18.20 -7.50
CA ASP A 227 -2.16 17.97 -8.53
C ASP A 227 -3.49 17.59 -7.86
N SER A 228 -3.47 16.68 -6.90
CA SER A 228 -4.62 16.33 -6.07
C SER A 228 -5.12 17.53 -5.27
N ALA A 229 -4.22 18.33 -4.68
CA ALA A 229 -4.57 19.50 -3.85
C ALA A 229 -5.33 20.61 -4.61
N ARG A 230 -5.37 20.59 -5.94
CA ARG A 230 -6.24 21.49 -6.73
C ARG A 230 -7.72 21.20 -6.49
N HIS A 231 -8.06 19.97 -6.22
CA HIS A 231 -9.44 19.52 -5.93
C HIS A 231 -9.79 19.69 -4.45
N TRP A 232 -8.77 19.70 -3.55
CA TRP A 232 -8.94 19.89 -2.11
C TRP A 232 -7.99 20.96 -1.56
N PRO A 233 -8.21 22.26 -1.88
CA PRO A 233 -7.27 23.35 -1.52
C PRO A 233 -6.99 23.48 -0.01
N LYS A 234 -7.95 23.07 0.84
CA LYS A 234 -7.81 23.11 2.30
C LYS A 234 -6.71 22.20 2.84
N TRP A 235 -6.31 21.17 2.07
CA TRP A 235 -5.27 20.21 2.44
C TRP A 235 -3.97 20.39 1.67
N ARG A 236 -3.85 21.50 0.92
CA ARG A 236 -2.64 21.79 0.12
C ARG A 236 -1.36 21.70 0.92
N ASP A 237 -1.43 22.13 2.16
CA ASP A 237 -0.24 22.19 3.02
C ASP A 237 0.18 20.82 3.56
N ASP A 238 -0.69 19.83 3.51
CA ASP A 238 -0.43 18.43 3.91
C ASP A 238 0.04 17.58 2.71
N ALA A 239 -0.04 18.14 1.49
CA ALA A 239 0.31 17.45 0.27
C ALA A 239 1.78 17.02 0.25
N SER A 240 2.04 15.88 -0.39
CA SER A 240 3.39 15.43 -0.72
C SER A 240 4.11 16.51 -1.53
N PRO A 241 5.43 16.68 -1.34
CA PRO A 241 6.19 17.65 -2.14
C PRO A 241 6.20 17.24 -3.61
N GLY A 242 5.89 18.20 -4.50
CA GLY A 242 5.95 17.98 -5.95
C GLY A 242 4.60 17.91 -6.63
N ALA A 243 4.58 17.38 -7.83
CA ALA A 243 3.43 17.11 -8.68
C ALA A 243 3.77 15.88 -9.54
N ASP A 244 2.98 14.83 -9.46
CA ASP A 244 3.23 13.57 -10.15
C ASP A 244 2.47 13.45 -11.49
N GLY A 245 1.59 14.40 -11.79
CA GLY A 245 0.78 14.45 -12.99
C GLY A 245 -0.58 13.77 -12.87
N HIS A 246 -0.90 13.18 -11.73
CA HIS A 246 -2.11 12.38 -11.52
C HIS A 246 -2.94 12.89 -10.33
N PRO A 247 -3.95 13.74 -10.55
CA PRO A 247 -4.80 14.24 -9.47
C PRO A 247 -5.68 13.17 -8.81
N PHE A 248 -5.85 12.03 -9.47
CA PHE A 248 -6.55 10.82 -9.04
C PHE A 248 -5.63 9.60 -9.23
N THR A 249 -6.19 8.41 -9.48
CA THR A 249 -5.35 7.24 -9.77
C THR A 249 -4.48 7.44 -11.01
N ALA A 250 -3.30 6.83 -11.01
CA ALA A 250 -2.44 6.67 -12.17
C ALA A 250 -2.66 5.29 -12.82
N PRO A 251 -2.34 5.11 -14.11
CA PRO A 251 -2.16 3.78 -14.67
C PRO A 251 -1.16 2.98 -13.84
N VAL A 252 -1.44 1.71 -13.57
CA VAL A 252 -0.56 0.87 -12.75
C VAL A 252 0.84 0.80 -13.34
N GLY A 253 1.86 0.84 -12.51
CA GLY A 253 3.25 0.78 -12.96
C GLY A 253 3.82 2.10 -13.49
N SER A 254 3.12 3.23 -13.31
CA SER A 254 3.60 4.55 -13.72
C SER A 254 4.83 5.00 -12.92
N PHE A 255 5.05 4.46 -11.74
CA PHE A 255 6.13 4.83 -10.84
C PHE A 255 7.19 3.74 -10.76
N ALA A 256 8.39 4.09 -10.27
CA ALA A 256 9.52 3.18 -10.19
C ALA A 256 9.21 1.98 -9.25
N PRO A 257 9.55 0.74 -9.66
CA PRO A 257 9.33 -0.44 -8.83
C PRO A 257 10.32 -0.50 -7.66
N ASN A 258 9.98 -1.31 -6.65
CA ASN A 258 10.93 -1.65 -5.59
C ASN A 258 12.02 -2.64 -6.10
N ALA A 259 12.93 -3.04 -5.20
CA ALA A 259 14.05 -3.91 -5.56
C ALA A 259 13.65 -5.28 -6.10
N TRP A 260 12.41 -5.73 -5.87
CA TRP A 260 11.88 -6.99 -6.41
C TRP A 260 11.04 -6.80 -7.67
N GLY A 261 10.89 -5.58 -8.16
CA GLY A 261 10.13 -5.28 -9.38
C GLY A 261 8.63 -5.10 -9.16
N LEU A 262 8.19 -4.90 -7.91
CA LEU A 262 6.81 -4.59 -7.55
C LEU A 262 6.59 -3.08 -7.60
N HIS A 263 5.55 -2.64 -8.29
CA HIS A 263 5.16 -1.23 -8.41
C HIS A 263 4.02 -0.90 -7.46
N ASP A 264 3.84 0.39 -7.19
CA ASP A 264 2.68 0.97 -6.51
C ASP A 264 2.44 0.40 -5.09
N MET A 265 3.52 -0.10 -4.44
CA MET A 265 3.45 -0.59 -3.05
C MET A 265 3.25 0.57 -2.04
N HIS A 266 3.37 1.80 -2.49
CA HIS A 266 3.05 3.03 -1.77
C HIS A 266 2.15 3.88 -2.66
N GLY A 267 0.97 4.27 -2.18
CA GLY A 267 0.03 5.12 -2.89
C GLY A 267 -0.82 4.40 -3.94
N ASN A 268 -1.32 5.12 -4.91
CA ASN A 268 -2.26 4.75 -5.95
C ASN A 268 -3.58 4.16 -5.40
N ALA A 269 -3.62 2.93 -4.89
CA ALA A 269 -4.78 2.38 -4.21
C ALA A 269 -4.41 1.63 -2.93
N TRP A 270 -5.19 1.82 -1.84
CA TRP A 270 -5.13 0.90 -0.70
C TRP A 270 -5.42 -0.52 -1.17
N GLU A 271 -4.72 -1.49 -0.62
CA GLU A 271 -4.85 -2.88 -1.01
C GLU A 271 -5.43 -3.72 0.12
N TRP A 272 -6.55 -4.42 -0.13
CA TRP A 272 -7.06 -5.42 0.78
C TRP A 272 -6.06 -6.56 0.96
N VAL A 273 -5.85 -6.97 2.20
CA VAL A 273 -5.09 -8.19 2.54
C VAL A 273 -6.00 -9.22 3.20
N ALA A 274 -5.50 -10.43 3.41
CA ALA A 274 -6.31 -11.54 3.91
C ALA A 274 -6.72 -11.40 5.38
N ASP A 275 -5.91 -10.70 6.17
CA ASP A 275 -5.95 -10.71 7.64
C ASP A 275 -7.16 -9.97 8.20
N TRP A 276 -7.74 -10.53 9.27
CA TRP A 276 -8.50 -9.75 10.20
C TRP A 276 -7.57 -8.79 10.95
N TYR A 277 -8.08 -7.64 11.33
CA TYR A 277 -7.32 -6.67 12.11
C TYR A 277 -7.52 -6.88 13.62
N ALA A 278 -6.43 -6.79 14.37
CA ALA A 278 -6.43 -6.52 15.80
C ALA A 278 -5.23 -5.64 16.13
N ALA A 279 -5.43 -4.62 16.97
CA ALA A 279 -4.39 -3.65 17.30
C ALA A 279 -3.20 -4.29 18.04
N ASP A 280 -3.46 -5.30 18.87
CA ASP A 280 -2.47 -6.00 19.67
C ASP A 280 -1.83 -7.23 18.99
N TYR A 281 -2.16 -7.49 17.72
CA TYR A 281 -1.75 -8.74 17.07
C TYR A 281 -0.24 -8.91 16.99
N TYR A 282 0.51 -7.85 16.74
CA TYR A 282 1.97 -7.92 16.58
C TYR A 282 2.69 -8.42 17.84
N SER A 283 2.15 -8.18 19.04
CA SER A 283 2.70 -8.68 20.30
C SER A 283 2.62 -10.19 20.48
N ARG A 284 1.78 -10.87 19.70
CA ARG A 284 1.52 -12.33 19.76
C ARG A 284 1.60 -13.01 18.39
N SER A 285 2.09 -12.31 17.40
CA SER A 285 2.26 -12.83 16.05
C SER A 285 3.21 -14.03 16.05
N PRO A 286 2.85 -15.16 15.40
CA PRO A 286 3.81 -16.25 15.19
C PRO A 286 4.93 -15.78 14.26
N VAL A 287 6.13 -16.34 14.44
CA VAL A 287 7.28 -16.02 13.59
C VAL A 287 7.08 -16.50 12.15
N ASN A 288 6.52 -17.68 11.96
CA ASN A 288 6.37 -18.30 10.65
C ASN A 288 4.99 -18.02 10.05
N ASP A 289 4.97 -17.43 8.86
CA ASP A 289 3.79 -17.22 8.01
C ASP A 289 2.55 -16.70 8.76
N PRO A 290 2.63 -15.57 9.50
CA PRO A 290 1.49 -15.06 10.24
C PRO A 290 0.33 -14.70 9.31
N THR A 291 -0.90 -15.00 9.75
CA THR A 291 -2.14 -14.83 8.98
C THR A 291 -3.16 -13.90 9.65
N GLY A 292 -2.72 -13.15 10.67
CA GLY A 292 -3.62 -12.33 11.46
C GLY A 292 -4.45 -13.15 12.49
N PRO A 293 -5.34 -12.49 13.22
CA PRO A 293 -6.29 -13.15 14.11
C PRO A 293 -7.21 -14.10 13.35
N LEU A 294 -7.71 -15.15 14.05
CA LEU A 294 -8.64 -16.13 13.45
C LEU A 294 -10.01 -15.51 13.09
N ALA A 295 -10.42 -14.45 13.80
CA ALA A 295 -11.68 -13.74 13.59
C ALA A 295 -11.52 -12.26 13.92
N GLY A 296 -12.44 -11.43 13.42
CA GLY A 296 -12.50 -9.99 13.66
C GLY A 296 -13.68 -9.36 12.92
N ASP A 297 -13.87 -8.06 13.11
CA ASP A 297 -14.95 -7.29 12.50
C ASP A 297 -14.46 -6.51 11.25
N VAL A 298 -13.16 -6.27 11.15
CA VAL A 298 -12.55 -5.47 10.10
C VAL A 298 -11.34 -6.17 9.51
N ARG A 299 -11.13 -5.96 8.20
CA ARG A 299 -10.00 -6.48 7.42
C ARG A 299 -8.92 -5.42 7.26
N VAL A 300 -7.68 -5.85 7.30
CA VAL A 300 -6.53 -4.98 7.07
C VAL A 300 -6.47 -4.55 5.60
N ARG A 301 -6.03 -3.32 5.38
CA ARG A 301 -5.61 -2.79 4.08
C ARG A 301 -4.29 -2.05 4.22
N ARG A 302 -3.47 -2.05 3.17
CA ARG A 302 -2.09 -1.56 3.20
C ARG A 302 -1.81 -0.62 2.02
N GLY A 303 -0.68 0.10 2.08
CA GLY A 303 -0.09 0.84 0.97
C GLY A 303 -0.41 2.32 0.88
N GLY A 304 -1.55 2.75 1.36
CA GLY A 304 -2.02 4.11 1.07
C GLY A 304 -2.68 4.21 -0.31
N SER A 305 -3.03 5.40 -0.72
CA SER A 305 -3.70 5.64 -2.01
C SER A 305 -3.28 6.98 -2.60
N TRP A 306 -3.75 7.29 -3.81
CA TRP A 306 -3.60 8.58 -4.46
C TRP A 306 -4.08 9.78 -3.63
N HIS A 307 -4.96 9.56 -2.64
CA HIS A 307 -5.45 10.58 -1.70
C HIS A 307 -4.86 10.41 -0.30
N SER A 308 -3.69 9.81 -0.18
CA SER A 308 -3.01 9.62 1.11
C SER A 308 -1.80 10.54 1.24
N TRP A 309 -1.65 11.11 2.42
CA TRP A 309 -0.48 11.92 2.78
C TRP A 309 0.71 11.02 3.14
N PRO A 310 1.95 11.51 3.11
CA PRO A 310 3.15 10.69 3.33
C PRO A 310 3.11 9.84 4.59
N PHE A 311 2.56 10.33 5.68
CA PHE A 311 2.44 9.58 6.93
C PHE A 311 1.74 8.22 6.76
N TYR A 312 0.67 8.16 5.94
CA TYR A 312 -0.12 6.95 5.69
C TYR A 312 0.50 5.99 4.68
N LEU A 313 1.54 6.44 3.99
CA LEU A 313 2.21 5.67 2.94
C LEU A 313 3.40 4.85 3.45
N ARG A 314 3.73 4.94 4.74
CA ARG A 314 4.83 4.18 5.34
C ARG A 314 4.59 2.67 5.20
N ALA A 315 5.64 1.91 4.91
CA ALA A 315 5.56 0.47 4.73
C ALA A 315 4.95 -0.26 5.93
N SER A 316 5.12 0.28 7.14
CA SER A 316 4.56 -0.25 8.40
C SER A 316 3.12 0.18 8.67
N PHE A 317 2.63 1.25 8.00
CA PHE A 317 1.33 1.82 8.34
C PHE A 317 0.19 0.82 8.11
N ARG A 318 -0.63 0.63 9.13
CA ARG A 318 -1.78 -0.27 9.12
C ARG A 318 -3.08 0.52 9.01
N ASN A 319 -4.01 0.03 8.21
CA ASN A 319 -5.36 0.58 8.14
C ASN A 319 -6.36 -0.57 7.96
N TRP A 320 -7.63 -0.31 8.24
CA TRP A 320 -8.65 -1.34 8.24
C TRP A 320 -10.04 -0.80 7.94
N ASN A 321 -10.91 -1.68 7.44
CA ASN A 321 -12.34 -1.43 7.26
C ASN A 321 -13.14 -2.74 7.37
N THR A 322 -14.46 -2.61 7.49
CA THR A 322 -15.35 -3.76 7.38
C THR A 322 -15.22 -4.43 6.01
N PRO A 323 -15.37 -5.75 5.91
CA PRO A 323 -15.24 -6.47 4.63
C PRO A 323 -16.15 -5.96 3.51
N GLN A 324 -17.29 -5.34 3.85
CA GLN A 324 -18.28 -4.77 2.92
C GLN A 324 -17.98 -3.31 2.54
N THR A 325 -16.90 -2.73 3.08
CA THR A 325 -16.50 -1.37 2.69
C THR A 325 -16.07 -1.38 1.23
N ARG A 326 -16.64 -0.44 0.48
CA ARG A 326 -16.28 -0.12 -0.90
C ARG A 326 -16.04 1.38 -0.97
N TYR A 327 -14.81 1.72 -1.18
CA TYR A 327 -14.35 3.10 -1.10
C TYR A 327 -13.49 3.44 -2.30
N THR A 328 -13.63 4.67 -2.80
CA THR A 328 -12.94 5.14 -4.00
C THR A 328 -11.41 5.23 -3.87
N LEU A 329 -10.87 4.74 -2.78
CA LEU A 329 -9.44 4.66 -2.51
C LEU A 329 -8.91 3.23 -2.37
N VAL A 330 -9.80 2.21 -2.43
CA VAL A 330 -9.44 0.84 -2.06
C VAL A 330 -9.64 -0.11 -3.22
N GLY A 331 -8.56 -0.78 -3.56
CA GLY A 331 -8.44 -1.84 -4.53
C GLY A 331 -7.88 -3.12 -3.92
N MET A 332 -7.16 -3.90 -4.72
CA MET A 332 -6.54 -5.16 -4.30
C MET A 332 -5.33 -5.51 -5.15
N ARG A 333 -4.47 -6.38 -4.59
CA ARG A 333 -3.42 -7.11 -5.29
C ARG A 333 -3.57 -8.58 -4.98
N LEU A 334 -3.37 -9.47 -5.96
CA LEU A 334 -3.50 -10.91 -5.76
C LEU A 334 -2.15 -11.59 -5.61
N LEU A 335 -2.15 -12.64 -4.80
CA LEU A 335 -1.04 -13.56 -4.62
C LEU A 335 -1.41 -14.91 -5.25
N LEU A 336 -0.43 -15.53 -5.89
CA LEU A 336 -0.48 -16.89 -6.36
C LEU A 336 0.53 -17.73 -5.58
N GLU A 337 0.04 -18.77 -4.91
CA GLU A 337 0.93 -19.69 -4.20
C GLU A 337 1.85 -20.42 -5.20
N SER A 338 3.13 -20.48 -4.87
CA SER A 338 4.05 -21.28 -5.65
C SER A 338 3.81 -22.77 -5.35
N GLU A 339 3.85 -23.59 -6.37
CA GLU A 339 3.83 -25.05 -6.18
C GLU A 339 4.97 -25.49 -5.26
N PRO A 340 4.78 -26.57 -4.47
CA PRO A 340 5.80 -27.07 -3.56
C PRO A 340 7.14 -27.38 -4.23
#